data_965e88109688074bd354e32dda13f1bc
#
_entry.id   965e88109688074bd354e32dda13f1bc
#
_cell.length_a   1.000
_cell.length_b   1.000
_cell.length_c   1.000
_cell.angle_alpha   90.00
_cell.angle_beta   90.00
_cell.angle_gamma   90.00
#
_symmetry.space_group_name_H-M   'P 1'
#
loop_
_entity.id
_entity.type
_entity.pdbx_description
1 polymer ?
#
loop_
_entity_poly.entity_id
_entity_poly.type
_entity_poly.pdbx_seq_one_letter_code
_entity_poly.pdbx_strand_id
1 'polypeptide(L)'
;MTRNQTVEINHLTVLQIQYLTELEQLEKGRGTIGAVAAKCGVKHPTVSRFFKSCIEKGYLTESLEFTDKGKKMLRWHQKVQKDVREYLERSGITEGIDDVLKGMIENIDYRRLEELTKSHMRINKEIQMQKEQNQIRNIEELVEYGNHPVVISILQTDGSRRSMAENGFEPLGIVKHNKRGCYLELT
;
A
#
# COMPACT_ATOMS: atom_id res chain seq x y z
N MET A 1 8.00 16.70 29.90
CA MET A 1 6.92 15.75 29.54
C MET A 1 6.00 16.40 28.50
N THR A 2 6.34 16.28 27.25
CA THR A 2 5.55 16.83 26.12
C THR A 2 4.42 15.83 25.82
N ARG A 3 3.20 16.21 26.17
CA ARG A 3 1.99 15.48 25.74
C ARG A 3 1.98 15.44 24.21
N ASN A 4 2.18 14.26 23.64
CA ASN A 4 1.82 13.97 22.26
C ASN A 4 0.34 14.32 22.11
N GLN A 5 0.04 15.44 21.46
CA GLN A 5 -1.28 15.72 20.94
C GLN A 5 -1.52 14.68 19.83
N THR A 6 -2.18 13.60 20.22
CA THR A 6 -2.75 12.63 19.29
C THR A 6 -3.74 13.41 18.45
N VAL A 7 -3.37 13.74 17.22
CA VAL A 7 -4.29 14.30 16.24
C VAL A 7 -5.38 13.25 16.10
N GLU A 8 -6.60 13.54 16.57
CA GLU A 8 -7.77 12.75 16.27
C GLU A 8 -7.97 12.81 14.76
N ILE A 9 -7.43 11.81 14.09
CA ILE A 9 -7.57 11.66 12.65
C ILE A 9 -8.99 11.11 12.46
N ASN A 10 -9.92 12.03 12.15
CA ASN A 10 -11.27 11.62 11.80
C ASN A 10 -11.21 10.69 10.60
N HIS A 11 -11.92 9.60 10.72
CA HIS A 11 -12.12 8.63 9.65
C HIS A 11 -12.83 9.31 8.47
N LEU A 12 -12.11 9.55 7.36
CA LEU A 12 -12.68 10.08 6.13
C LEU A 12 -13.05 8.93 5.19
N THR A 13 -14.22 9.03 4.58
CA THR A 13 -14.62 8.11 3.51
C THR A 13 -13.83 8.40 2.23
N VAL A 14 -13.78 7.44 1.32
CA VAL A 14 -13.15 7.61 -0.02
C VAL A 14 -13.71 8.84 -0.73
N LEU A 15 -15.04 9.02 -0.69
CA LEU A 15 -15.71 10.16 -1.32
C LEU A 15 -15.34 11.50 -0.66
N GLN A 16 -15.19 11.55 0.67
CA GLN A 16 -14.77 12.76 1.38
C GLN A 16 -13.32 13.14 1.04
N ILE A 17 -12.44 12.16 0.87
CA ILE A 17 -11.07 12.41 0.40
C ILE A 17 -11.08 12.93 -1.02
N GLN A 18 -11.97 12.40 -1.88
CA GLN A 18 -12.14 12.90 -3.24
C GLN A 18 -12.60 14.38 -3.24
N TYR A 19 -13.54 14.79 -2.37
CA TYR A 19 -13.92 16.21 -2.27
C TYR A 19 -12.73 17.12 -1.96
N LEU A 20 -11.86 16.71 -1.03
CA LEU A 20 -10.68 17.49 -0.68
C LEU A 20 -9.63 17.49 -1.80
N THR A 21 -9.47 16.38 -2.51
CA THR A 21 -8.56 16.27 -3.64
C THR A 21 -9.02 17.18 -4.80
N GLU A 22 -10.33 17.18 -5.11
CA GLU A 22 -10.87 18.07 -6.12
C GLU A 22 -10.78 19.55 -5.68
N LEU A 23 -11.02 19.83 -4.39
CA LEU A 23 -10.84 21.18 -3.85
C LEU A 23 -9.38 21.65 -4.00
N GLU A 24 -8.39 20.79 -3.79
CA GLU A 24 -6.97 21.16 -3.90
C GLU A 24 -6.61 21.64 -5.31
N GLN A 25 -7.24 21.08 -6.34
CA GLN A 25 -6.98 21.37 -7.75
C GLN A 25 -7.72 22.61 -8.30
N LEU A 26 -8.71 23.10 -7.58
CA LEU A 26 -9.54 24.23 -8.04
C LEU A 26 -9.03 25.58 -7.49
N GLU A 27 -9.16 26.62 -8.32
CA GLU A 27 -9.07 27.98 -7.81
C GLU A 27 -10.23 28.26 -6.86
N LYS A 28 -9.93 28.90 -5.72
CA LYS A 28 -10.91 29.19 -4.68
C LYS A 28 -11.66 30.45 -5.01
N GLY A 29 -12.97 30.39 -4.91
CA GLY A 29 -13.82 31.53 -5.25
C GLY A 29 -15.30 31.18 -5.23
N ARG A 30 -16.10 32.08 -5.81
CA ARG A 30 -17.55 31.91 -5.90
C ARG A 30 -17.84 30.67 -6.77
N GLY A 31 -18.59 29.71 -6.23
CA GLY A 31 -18.96 28.47 -6.94
C GLY A 31 -18.03 27.26 -6.73
N THR A 32 -16.92 27.40 -6.01
CA THR A 32 -15.98 26.29 -5.74
C THR A 32 -16.68 25.06 -5.20
N ILE A 33 -17.60 25.20 -4.22
CA ILE A 33 -18.35 24.08 -3.64
C ILE A 33 -19.23 23.39 -4.70
N GLY A 34 -19.87 24.20 -5.57
CA GLY A 34 -20.68 23.68 -6.69
C GLY A 34 -19.83 22.89 -7.69
N ALA A 35 -18.64 23.39 -8.01
CA ALA A 35 -17.70 22.73 -8.92
C ALA A 35 -17.24 21.38 -8.35
N VAL A 36 -16.86 21.31 -7.06
CA VAL A 36 -16.51 20.06 -6.39
C VAL A 36 -17.70 19.10 -6.39
N ALA A 37 -18.90 19.57 -6.07
CA ALA A 37 -20.10 18.77 -6.05
C ALA A 37 -20.40 18.15 -7.42
N ALA A 38 -20.28 18.93 -8.49
CA ALA A 38 -20.47 18.48 -9.86
C ALA A 38 -19.44 17.42 -10.28
N LYS A 39 -18.15 17.66 -10.00
CA LYS A 39 -17.07 16.71 -10.30
C LYS A 39 -17.22 15.38 -9.55
N CYS A 40 -17.71 15.42 -8.32
CA CYS A 40 -17.90 14.22 -7.50
C CYS A 40 -19.29 13.58 -7.66
N GLY A 41 -20.15 14.10 -8.53
CA GLY A 41 -21.49 13.54 -8.78
C GLY A 41 -22.44 13.62 -7.59
N VAL A 42 -22.28 14.62 -6.71
CA VAL A 42 -23.06 14.77 -5.48
C VAL A 42 -23.80 16.11 -5.42
N LYS A 43 -24.76 16.22 -4.49
CA LYS A 43 -25.49 17.46 -4.28
C LYS A 43 -24.65 18.51 -3.54
N HIS A 44 -24.73 19.78 -3.96
CA HIS A 44 -24.06 20.91 -3.31
C HIS A 44 -24.16 20.94 -1.77
N PRO A 45 -25.32 20.73 -1.14
CA PRO A 45 -25.43 20.75 0.32
C PRO A 45 -24.59 19.69 1.04
N THR A 46 -24.30 18.55 0.37
CA THR A 46 -23.46 17.47 0.93
C THR A 46 -22.01 17.94 1.09
N VAL A 47 -21.46 18.51 0.04
CA VAL A 47 -20.10 19.08 0.04
C VAL A 47 -20.00 20.29 0.99
N SER A 48 -20.99 21.17 0.95
CA SER A 48 -21.04 22.35 1.81
C SER A 48 -21.00 22.00 3.30
N ARG A 49 -21.81 21.03 3.75
CA ARG A 49 -21.78 20.55 5.15
C ARG A 49 -20.45 19.92 5.52
N PHE A 50 -19.87 19.15 4.63
CA PHE A 50 -18.56 18.53 4.85
C PHE A 50 -17.45 19.59 4.98
N PHE A 51 -17.39 20.57 4.09
CA PHE A 51 -16.39 21.64 4.16
C PHE A 51 -16.58 22.51 5.41
N LYS A 52 -17.82 22.80 5.81
CA LYS A 52 -18.08 23.47 7.09
C LYS A 52 -17.48 22.70 8.26
N SER A 53 -17.66 21.38 8.31
CA SER A 53 -17.02 20.53 9.33
C SER A 53 -15.48 20.55 9.23
N CYS A 54 -14.92 20.63 8.03
CA CYS A 54 -13.47 20.77 7.85
C CYS A 54 -12.95 22.11 8.37
N ILE A 55 -13.71 23.20 8.21
CA ILE A 55 -13.38 24.53 8.76
C ILE A 55 -13.43 24.49 10.29
N GLU A 56 -14.51 23.97 10.87
CA GLU A 56 -14.66 23.82 12.33
C GLU A 56 -13.53 23.00 12.96
N LYS A 57 -13.00 22.01 12.25
CA LYS A 57 -11.87 21.17 12.68
C LYS A 57 -10.50 21.77 12.39
N GLY A 58 -10.46 22.93 11.72
CA GLY A 58 -9.25 23.64 11.36
C GLY A 58 -8.43 22.95 10.24
N TYR A 59 -9.05 22.19 9.36
CA TYR A 59 -8.43 21.64 8.16
C TYR A 59 -8.49 22.60 6.97
N LEU A 60 -9.55 23.41 6.91
CA LEU A 60 -9.75 24.47 5.92
C LEU A 60 -9.94 25.80 6.63
N THR A 61 -9.61 26.87 5.95
CA THR A 61 -10.02 28.23 6.31
C THR A 61 -11.43 28.53 5.79
N GLU A 62 -12.04 29.64 6.21
CA GLU A 62 -13.35 30.09 5.68
C GLU A 62 -13.31 30.39 4.16
N SER A 63 -12.14 30.74 3.63
CA SER A 63 -11.90 30.88 2.19
C SER A 63 -11.66 29.56 1.45
N LEU A 64 -11.84 28.40 2.12
CA LEU A 64 -11.61 27.05 1.61
C LEU A 64 -10.14 26.76 1.25
N GLU A 65 -9.20 27.52 1.79
CA GLU A 65 -7.78 27.24 1.68
C GLU A 65 -7.37 26.17 2.71
N PHE A 66 -6.46 25.27 2.31
CA PHE A 66 -5.95 24.26 3.21
C PHE A 66 -5.00 24.88 4.26
N THR A 67 -5.26 24.59 5.52
CA THR A 67 -4.29 24.82 6.58
C THR A 67 -3.16 23.79 6.52
N ASP A 68 -2.05 24.02 7.22
CA ASP A 68 -0.97 23.00 7.31
C ASP A 68 -1.47 21.68 7.91
N LYS A 69 -2.39 21.78 8.87
CA LYS A 69 -3.06 20.59 9.44
C LYS A 69 -3.89 19.87 8.38
N GLY A 70 -4.64 20.61 7.57
CA GLY A 70 -5.44 20.06 6.49
C GLY A 70 -4.61 19.38 5.40
N LYS A 71 -3.51 20.00 4.97
CA LYS A 71 -2.58 19.44 4.00
C LYS A 71 -1.96 18.12 4.50
N LYS A 72 -1.50 18.11 5.74
CA LYS A 72 -0.92 16.90 6.36
C LYS A 72 -1.95 15.76 6.43
N MET A 73 -3.17 16.08 6.84
CA MET A 73 -4.27 15.13 6.94
C MET A 73 -4.62 14.56 5.56
N LEU A 74 -4.81 15.40 4.53
CA LEU A 74 -5.15 14.94 3.18
C LEU A 74 -4.05 14.03 2.61
N ARG A 75 -2.78 14.47 2.66
CA ARG A 75 -1.65 13.67 2.18
C ARG A 75 -1.54 12.30 2.87
N TRP A 76 -1.79 12.26 4.17
CA TRP A 76 -1.76 11.02 4.91
C TRP A 76 -2.87 10.05 4.44
N HIS A 77 -4.11 10.54 4.26
CA HIS A 77 -5.20 9.72 3.76
C HIS A 77 -4.96 9.24 2.32
N GLN A 78 -4.51 10.12 1.45
CA GLN A 78 -4.15 9.77 0.06
C GLN A 78 -3.05 8.71 0.01
N LYS A 79 -2.03 8.85 0.87
CA LYS A 79 -0.96 7.87 0.99
C LYS A 79 -1.50 6.51 1.41
N VAL A 80 -2.31 6.44 2.48
CA VAL A 80 -2.87 5.17 2.95
C VAL A 80 -3.74 4.53 1.88
N GLN A 81 -4.58 5.30 1.18
CA GLN A 81 -5.37 4.76 0.06
C GLN A 81 -4.49 4.16 -1.03
N LYS A 82 -3.43 4.86 -1.42
CA LYS A 82 -2.47 4.37 -2.40
C LYS A 82 -1.80 3.08 -1.93
N ASP A 83 -1.31 3.08 -0.70
CA ASP A 83 -0.63 1.93 -0.11
C ASP A 83 -1.55 0.69 -0.03
N VAL A 84 -2.85 0.89 0.31
CA VAL A 84 -3.86 -0.18 0.31
C VAL A 84 -4.15 -0.68 -1.11
N ARG A 85 -4.26 0.22 -2.09
CA ARG A 85 -4.44 -0.18 -3.50
C ARG A 85 -3.28 -1.03 -3.98
N GLU A 86 -2.04 -0.59 -3.77
CA GLU A 86 -0.85 -1.36 -4.12
C GLU A 86 -0.81 -2.74 -3.42
N TYR A 87 -1.25 -2.79 -2.16
CA TYR A 87 -1.38 -4.06 -1.44
C TYR A 87 -2.38 -5.00 -2.11
N LEU A 88 -3.56 -4.50 -2.50
CA LEU A 88 -4.60 -5.29 -3.17
C LEU A 88 -4.13 -5.79 -4.54
N GLU A 89 -3.55 -4.91 -5.35
CA GLU A 89 -3.00 -5.27 -6.67
C GLU A 89 -1.95 -6.37 -6.57
N ARG A 90 -1.00 -6.24 -5.65
CA ARG A 90 0.03 -7.25 -5.41
C ARG A 90 -0.52 -8.54 -4.80
N SER A 91 -1.65 -8.48 -4.12
CA SER A 91 -2.36 -9.66 -3.62
C SER A 91 -3.21 -10.34 -4.69
N GLY A 92 -3.22 -9.82 -5.95
CA GLY A 92 -3.93 -10.37 -7.09
C GLY A 92 -5.39 -9.96 -7.19
N ILE A 93 -5.81 -8.99 -6.40
CA ILE A 93 -7.15 -8.43 -6.47
C ILE A 93 -7.11 -7.29 -7.49
N THR A 94 -7.56 -7.56 -8.72
CA THR A 94 -7.59 -6.59 -9.83
C THR A 94 -9.01 -6.25 -10.24
N GLU A 95 -9.91 -7.22 -10.21
CA GLU A 95 -11.32 -6.99 -10.48
C GLU A 95 -12.02 -6.44 -9.24
N GLY A 96 -12.84 -5.40 -9.42
CA GLY A 96 -13.59 -4.76 -8.35
C GLY A 96 -12.71 -4.10 -7.28
N ILE A 97 -11.45 -3.81 -7.59
CA ILE A 97 -10.48 -3.26 -6.63
C ILE A 97 -10.98 -1.98 -5.94
N ASP A 98 -11.72 -1.14 -6.65
CA ASP A 98 -12.27 0.10 -6.11
C ASP A 98 -13.33 -0.16 -5.03
N ASP A 99 -14.17 -1.18 -5.20
CA ASP A 99 -15.16 -1.57 -4.20
C ASP A 99 -14.51 -2.19 -2.97
N VAL A 100 -13.49 -3.04 -3.17
CA VAL A 100 -12.71 -3.62 -2.07
C VAL A 100 -11.97 -2.54 -1.31
N LEU A 101 -11.28 -1.64 -2.01
CA LEU A 101 -10.58 -0.50 -1.44
C LEU A 101 -11.53 0.36 -0.60
N LYS A 102 -12.68 0.72 -1.17
CA LYS A 102 -13.71 1.48 -0.48
C LYS A 102 -14.18 0.76 0.78
N GLY A 103 -14.47 -0.53 0.68
CA GLY A 103 -14.89 -1.36 1.82
C GLY A 103 -13.84 -1.38 2.93
N MET A 104 -12.56 -1.51 2.60
CA MET A 104 -11.47 -1.46 3.58
C MET A 104 -11.35 -0.10 4.23
N ILE A 105 -11.34 0.98 3.45
CA ILE A 105 -11.21 2.36 3.94
C ILE A 105 -12.40 2.75 4.85
N GLU A 106 -13.61 2.32 4.54
CA GLU A 106 -14.81 2.69 5.29
C GLU A 106 -15.05 1.86 6.55
N ASN A 107 -14.48 0.64 6.64
CA ASN A 107 -14.74 -0.28 7.75
C ASN A 107 -13.52 -0.59 8.63
N ILE A 108 -12.31 -0.24 8.20
CA ILE A 108 -11.09 -0.51 8.95
C ILE A 108 -10.45 0.82 9.37
N ASP A 109 -9.98 0.89 10.60
CA ASP A 109 -9.24 2.06 11.08
C ASP A 109 -7.99 2.33 10.25
N TYR A 110 -7.76 3.60 9.89
CA TYR A 110 -6.64 4.00 9.02
C TYR A 110 -5.26 3.63 9.58
N ARG A 111 -5.09 3.61 10.90
CA ARG A 111 -3.82 3.18 11.51
C ARG A 111 -3.57 1.71 11.28
N ARG A 112 -4.62 0.88 11.39
CA ARG A 112 -4.53 -0.56 11.11
C ARG A 112 -4.25 -0.83 9.64
N LEU A 113 -4.84 -0.04 8.75
CA LEU A 113 -4.54 -0.11 7.31
C LEU A 113 -3.09 0.27 7.03
N GLU A 114 -2.58 1.32 7.67
CA GLU A 114 -1.19 1.74 7.55
C GLU A 114 -0.21 0.68 8.10
N GLU A 115 -0.54 0.05 9.21
CA GLU A 115 0.26 -1.05 9.78
C GLU A 115 0.28 -2.28 8.86
N LEU A 116 -0.88 -2.66 8.30
CA LEU A 116 -1.00 -3.75 7.32
C LEU A 116 -0.11 -3.49 6.10
N THR A 117 -0.23 -2.31 5.50
CA THR A 117 0.51 -1.95 4.29
C THR A 117 2.02 -1.79 4.55
N LYS A 118 2.42 -1.25 5.70
CA LYS A 118 3.83 -1.16 6.11
C LYS A 118 4.47 -2.53 6.27
N SER A 119 3.79 -3.47 6.90
CA SER A 119 4.28 -4.85 7.05
C SER A 119 4.49 -5.50 5.69
N HIS A 120 3.52 -5.35 4.78
CA HIS A 120 3.61 -5.86 3.42
C HIS A 120 4.77 -5.23 2.63
N MET A 121 4.94 -3.90 2.71
CA MET A 121 6.05 -3.19 2.06
C MET A 121 7.41 -3.63 2.59
N ARG A 122 7.54 -3.88 3.90
CA ARG A 122 8.79 -4.37 4.49
C ARG A 122 9.16 -5.74 3.95
N ILE A 123 8.21 -6.67 3.93
CA ILE A 123 8.41 -8.03 3.39
C ILE A 123 8.82 -7.95 1.91
N ASN A 124 8.13 -7.13 1.11
CA ASN A 124 8.47 -6.96 -0.31
C ASN A 124 9.86 -6.35 -0.52
N LYS A 125 10.26 -5.40 0.32
CA LYS A 125 11.59 -4.82 0.26
C LYS A 125 12.67 -5.84 0.61
N GLU A 126 12.43 -6.68 1.61
CA GLU A 126 13.33 -7.78 1.97
C GLU A 126 13.45 -8.79 0.82
N ILE A 127 12.34 -9.16 0.19
CA ILE A 127 12.33 -10.04 -1.00
C ILE A 127 13.09 -9.38 -2.16
N GLN A 128 12.91 -8.08 -2.39
CA GLN A 128 13.59 -7.36 -3.46
C GLN A 128 15.10 -7.25 -3.21
N MET A 129 15.50 -6.96 -1.97
CA MET A 129 16.91 -6.95 -1.58
C MET A 129 17.56 -8.34 -1.72
N GLN A 130 16.83 -9.39 -1.36
CA GLN A 130 17.28 -10.77 -1.59
C GLN A 130 17.42 -11.08 -3.09
N LYS A 131 16.50 -10.61 -3.94
CA LYS A 131 16.60 -10.75 -5.39
C LYS A 131 17.83 -10.03 -5.96
N GLU A 132 18.07 -8.80 -5.52
CA GLU A 132 19.23 -8.01 -5.96
C GLU A 132 20.55 -8.63 -5.46
N GLN A 133 20.55 -9.21 -4.28
CA GLN A 133 21.71 -9.96 -3.75
C GLN A 133 21.87 -11.34 -4.42
N ASN A 134 20.74 -11.95 -4.85
CA ASN A 134 20.72 -13.22 -5.58
C ASN A 134 20.83 -13.05 -7.10
N GLN A 135 21.12 -11.85 -7.62
CA GLN A 135 21.48 -11.69 -9.01
C GLN A 135 22.77 -12.47 -9.29
N ILE A 136 22.54 -13.75 -9.59
CA ILE A 136 23.46 -14.65 -10.30
C ILE A 136 24.90 -14.59 -9.80
N ARG A 137 25.09 -15.03 -8.57
CA ARG A 137 26.33 -15.71 -8.26
C ARG A 137 26.13 -17.14 -8.72
N ASN A 138 27.04 -17.61 -9.57
CA ASN A 138 27.06 -19.00 -9.97
C ASN A 138 27.06 -19.83 -8.69
N ILE A 139 26.06 -20.66 -8.47
CA ILE A 139 25.92 -21.46 -7.23
C ILE A 139 27.22 -22.29 -6.98
N GLU A 140 27.92 -22.64 -8.06
CA GLU A 140 29.21 -23.34 -8.03
C GLU A 140 30.32 -22.54 -7.34
N GLU A 141 30.22 -21.19 -7.33
CA GLU A 141 31.19 -20.32 -6.65
C GLU A 141 30.88 -20.11 -5.18
N LEU A 142 29.65 -20.45 -4.76
CA LEU A 142 29.15 -20.19 -3.40
C LEU A 142 29.23 -21.41 -2.50
N VAL A 143 29.26 -22.61 -3.05
CA VAL A 143 29.26 -23.85 -2.29
C VAL A 143 30.48 -24.70 -2.59
N GLU A 144 31.13 -25.18 -1.55
CA GLU A 144 32.24 -26.12 -1.69
C GLU A 144 31.76 -27.47 -2.24
N TYR A 145 32.70 -28.34 -2.65
CA TYR A 145 32.32 -29.71 -3.03
C TYR A 145 31.67 -30.45 -1.85
N GLY A 146 30.50 -31.01 -2.11
CA GLY A 146 29.74 -31.73 -1.09
C GLY A 146 28.22 -31.67 -1.27
N ASN A 147 27.52 -32.06 -0.23
CA ASN A 147 26.06 -31.99 -0.15
C ASN A 147 25.67 -30.91 0.86
N HIS A 148 24.92 -29.94 0.43
CA HIS A 148 24.51 -28.78 1.21
C HIS A 148 22.99 -28.74 1.34
N PRO A 149 22.43 -28.99 2.54
CA PRO A 149 20.99 -28.83 2.76
C PRO A 149 20.60 -27.38 2.61
N VAL A 150 19.54 -27.12 1.85
CA VAL A 150 19.04 -25.77 1.56
C VAL A 150 17.54 -25.70 1.75
N VAL A 151 17.05 -24.54 2.14
CA VAL A 151 15.63 -24.22 2.12
C VAL A 151 15.28 -23.65 0.75
N ILE A 152 14.23 -24.20 0.14
CA ILE A 152 13.81 -23.86 -1.22
C ILE A 152 12.46 -23.16 -1.16
N SER A 153 12.33 -22.11 -1.95
CA SER A 153 11.05 -21.47 -2.25
C SER A 153 10.89 -21.34 -3.76
N ILE A 154 9.80 -21.87 -4.28
CA ILE A 154 9.47 -21.77 -5.69
C ILE A 154 8.58 -20.56 -5.89
N LEU A 155 9.12 -19.53 -6.55
CA LEU A 155 8.39 -18.29 -6.84
C LEU A 155 7.82 -18.31 -8.26
N GLN A 156 6.79 -17.50 -8.50
CA GLN A 156 6.32 -17.22 -9.85
C GLN A 156 7.44 -16.52 -10.67
N THR A 157 7.33 -16.54 -11.98
CA THR A 157 8.37 -16.01 -12.89
C THR A 157 8.73 -14.53 -12.64
N ASP A 158 7.75 -13.74 -12.16
CA ASP A 158 7.96 -12.35 -11.72
C ASP A 158 8.59 -12.26 -10.32
N GLY A 159 8.76 -13.38 -9.65
CA GLY A 159 9.31 -13.53 -8.31
C GLY A 159 8.50 -12.84 -7.21
N SER A 160 7.26 -12.43 -7.47
CA SER A 160 6.42 -11.67 -6.53
C SER A 160 5.68 -12.55 -5.53
N ARG A 161 5.43 -13.81 -5.87
CA ARG A 161 4.63 -14.75 -5.07
C ARG A 161 5.20 -16.14 -5.11
N ARG A 162 4.85 -16.94 -4.11
CA ARG A 162 5.07 -18.37 -4.14
C ARG A 162 4.26 -19.00 -5.27
N SER A 163 4.91 -19.88 -6.02
CA SER A 163 4.24 -20.63 -7.07
C SER A 163 3.36 -21.73 -6.46
N MET A 164 2.23 -22.06 -7.10
CA MET A 164 1.46 -23.25 -6.73
C MET A 164 2.25 -24.54 -6.86
N ALA A 165 3.30 -24.57 -7.68
CA ALA A 165 4.25 -25.67 -7.77
C ALA A 165 4.99 -25.94 -6.45
N GLU A 166 5.11 -24.95 -5.55
CA GLU A 166 5.73 -25.14 -4.23
C GLU A 166 4.99 -26.17 -3.38
N ASN A 167 3.68 -26.32 -3.55
CA ASN A 167 2.87 -27.29 -2.83
C ASN A 167 3.16 -28.75 -3.20
N GLY A 168 3.88 -28.96 -4.30
CA GLY A 168 4.27 -30.29 -4.78
C GLY A 168 5.67 -30.75 -4.31
N PHE A 169 6.40 -29.90 -3.57
CA PHE A 169 7.75 -30.18 -3.11
C PHE A 169 7.89 -29.94 -1.61
N GLU A 170 8.76 -30.70 -0.96
CA GLU A 170 9.17 -30.33 0.39
C GLU A 170 10.03 -29.07 0.38
N PRO A 171 9.94 -28.20 1.42
CA PRO A 171 10.69 -26.96 1.48
C PRO A 171 12.20 -27.16 1.69
N LEU A 172 12.65 -28.41 1.78
CA LEU A 172 14.05 -28.79 1.95
C LEU A 172 14.55 -29.48 0.69
N GLY A 173 15.72 -29.05 0.22
CA GLY A 173 16.43 -29.72 -0.87
C GLY A 173 17.91 -29.84 -0.55
N ILE A 174 18.64 -30.51 -1.42
CA ILE A 174 20.09 -30.70 -1.28
C ILE A 174 20.79 -30.19 -2.52
N VAL A 175 21.64 -29.18 -2.37
CA VAL A 175 22.59 -28.78 -3.41
C VAL A 175 23.77 -29.73 -3.38
N LYS A 176 23.95 -30.49 -4.46
CA LYS A 176 25.08 -31.40 -4.66
C LYS A 176 26.10 -30.77 -5.59
N HIS A 177 27.28 -30.46 -5.09
CA HIS A 177 28.37 -29.90 -5.90
C HIS A 177 29.51 -30.94 -6.01
N ASN A 178 29.86 -31.32 -7.21
CA ASN A 178 30.93 -32.22 -7.52
C ASN A 178 31.67 -31.84 -8.82
N LYS A 179 32.69 -32.62 -9.21
CA LYS A 179 33.47 -32.34 -10.45
C LYS A 179 32.66 -32.34 -11.74
N ARG A 180 31.40 -32.80 -11.75
CA ARG A 180 30.51 -32.81 -12.92
C ARG A 180 29.59 -31.58 -12.97
N GLY A 181 29.54 -30.79 -11.90
CA GLY A 181 28.72 -29.59 -11.78
C GLY A 181 27.94 -29.52 -10.47
N CYS A 182 27.06 -28.56 -10.40
CA CYS A 182 26.21 -28.31 -9.25
C CYS A 182 24.74 -28.66 -9.58
N TYR A 183 24.11 -29.44 -8.74
CA TYR A 183 22.74 -29.95 -8.96
C TYR A 183 21.89 -29.69 -7.72
N LEU A 184 20.63 -29.31 -7.92
CA LEU A 184 19.63 -29.23 -6.88
C LEU A 184 18.76 -30.48 -6.92
N GLU A 185 18.77 -31.24 -5.82
CA GLU A 185 17.89 -32.36 -5.62
C GLU A 185 16.68 -31.91 -4.78
N LEU A 186 15.48 -32.07 -5.34
CA LEU A 186 14.21 -31.80 -4.69
C LEU A 186 13.62 -33.15 -4.20
N THR A 187 13.07 -33.16 -3.01
CA THR A 187 12.33 -34.29 -2.46
C THR A 187 10.84 -34.07 -2.47
#